data_edd57ae76fa4da3f4456c7e785011e68
#
_entry.id   edd57ae76fa4da3f4456c7e785011e68
#
_cell.length_a   1.000
_cell.length_b   1.000
_cell.length_c   1.000
_cell.angle_alpha   90.00
_cell.angle_beta   90.00
_cell.angle_gamma   90.00
#
_symmetry.space_group_name_H-M   'P 1'
#
loop_
_entity.id
_entity.type
_entity.pdbx_description
1 polymer ?
#
loop_
_entity_poly.entity_id
_entity_poly.type
_entity_poly.pdbx_seq_one_letter_code
_entity_poly.pdbx_strand_id
1 'polypeptide(L)'
;DLKILDKYILNFYLSRFIAVFAICFLIFIIQTFWLYIDELAGKGLDIFTIGKFFIYFSPKLVPLVLPLSILLASLTTYGTLSENYEFIAMKSNGISIIRSMVALLIFHVFLGIGSFYFSNHVVTYGELKSYNLRKNLAKLKPTLSIREGIFNDLGDMNIKVSRKFGDNEQYLEDIILHNISNDEINRLVIKAESGEVRNCLLYTSPSPRDSGK
;
A
#
# COMPACT_ATOMS: atom_id res chain seq x y z
N ASP A 1 -17.70 -10.76 -36.30
CA ASP A 1 -18.90 -11.13 -35.53
C ASP A 1 -18.54 -12.17 -34.47
N LEU A 2 -18.62 -11.78 -33.20
CA LEU A 2 -18.51 -12.71 -32.10
C LEU A 2 -19.68 -13.69 -32.19
N LYS A 3 -19.36 -14.96 -32.28
CA LYS A 3 -20.39 -16.01 -32.29
C LYS A 3 -21.15 -16.00 -30.97
N ILE A 4 -22.39 -16.46 -30.97
CA ILE A 4 -23.26 -16.52 -29.75
C ILE A 4 -22.54 -17.22 -28.61
N LEU A 5 -21.79 -18.28 -28.93
CA LEU A 5 -20.99 -19.03 -27.96
C LEU A 5 -19.91 -18.15 -27.29
N ASP A 6 -19.18 -17.35 -28.06
CA ASP A 6 -18.14 -16.46 -27.52
C ASP A 6 -18.72 -15.46 -26.53
N LYS A 7 -19.87 -14.88 -26.86
CA LYS A 7 -20.59 -13.96 -25.98
C LYS A 7 -21.10 -14.64 -24.71
N TYR A 8 -21.60 -15.86 -24.82
CA TYR A 8 -22.07 -16.65 -23.70
C TYR A 8 -20.92 -16.91 -22.70
N ILE A 9 -19.81 -17.46 -23.20
CA ILE A 9 -18.64 -17.78 -22.36
C ILE A 9 -18.04 -16.51 -21.74
N LEU A 10 -17.93 -15.43 -22.53
CA LEU A 10 -17.40 -14.17 -22.03
C LEU A 10 -18.27 -13.56 -20.94
N ASN A 11 -19.59 -13.54 -21.11
CA ASN A 11 -20.51 -12.99 -20.10
C ASN A 11 -20.51 -13.83 -18.82
N PHE A 12 -20.46 -15.16 -18.97
CA PHE A 12 -20.37 -16.08 -17.84
C PHE A 12 -19.06 -15.90 -17.05
N TYR A 13 -17.94 -15.76 -17.77
CA TYR A 13 -16.64 -15.45 -17.19
C TYR A 13 -16.62 -14.07 -16.50
N LEU A 14 -17.13 -13.04 -17.16
CA LEU A 14 -17.10 -11.67 -16.65
C LEU A 14 -17.87 -11.53 -15.33
N SER A 15 -19.03 -12.16 -15.22
CA SER A 15 -19.80 -12.19 -13.97
C SER A 15 -19.02 -12.80 -12.82
N ARG A 16 -18.33 -13.92 -13.06
CA ARG A 16 -17.48 -14.57 -12.05
C ARG A 16 -16.23 -13.79 -11.76
N PHE A 17 -15.59 -13.24 -12.78
CA PHE A 17 -14.40 -12.41 -12.63
C PHE A 17 -14.67 -11.19 -11.73
N ILE A 18 -15.77 -10.48 -11.93
CA ILE A 18 -16.14 -9.33 -11.10
C ILE A 18 -16.35 -9.75 -9.65
N ALA A 19 -17.07 -10.86 -9.40
CA ALA A 19 -17.31 -11.36 -8.06
C ALA A 19 -16.00 -11.76 -7.35
N VAL A 20 -15.17 -12.56 -8.03
CA VAL A 20 -13.88 -13.02 -7.48
C VAL A 20 -12.93 -11.84 -7.25
N PHE A 21 -12.88 -10.90 -8.21
CA PHE A 21 -12.05 -9.70 -8.08
C PHE A 21 -12.48 -8.86 -6.87
N ALA A 22 -13.78 -8.64 -6.68
CA ALA A 22 -14.30 -7.88 -5.55
C ALA A 22 -13.95 -8.55 -4.21
N ILE A 23 -14.09 -9.88 -4.11
CA ILE A 23 -13.75 -10.63 -2.90
C ILE A 23 -12.23 -10.55 -2.63
N CYS A 24 -11.40 -10.84 -3.62
CA CYS A 24 -9.95 -10.77 -3.47
C CYS A 24 -9.50 -9.35 -3.11
N PHE A 25 -10.04 -8.33 -3.79
CA PHE A 25 -9.72 -6.94 -3.52
C PHE A 25 -10.07 -6.53 -2.09
N LEU A 26 -11.24 -6.95 -1.59
CA LEU A 26 -11.65 -6.71 -0.20
C LEU A 26 -10.70 -7.38 0.79
N ILE A 27 -10.30 -8.64 0.54
CA ILE A 27 -9.33 -9.36 1.38
C ILE A 27 -8.00 -8.58 1.44
N PHE A 28 -7.48 -8.12 0.30
CA PHE A 28 -6.23 -7.35 0.26
C PHE A 28 -6.34 -5.97 0.92
N ILE A 29 -7.51 -5.32 0.86
CA ILE A 29 -7.77 -4.08 1.62
C ILE A 29 -7.71 -4.36 3.12
N ILE A 30 -8.38 -5.41 3.61
CA ILE A 30 -8.36 -5.79 5.03
C ILE A 30 -6.94 -6.15 5.48
N GLN A 31 -6.21 -6.91 4.69
CA GLN A 31 -4.81 -7.25 4.96
C GLN A 31 -3.94 -5.99 5.04
N THR A 32 -4.13 -5.05 4.12
CA THR A 32 -3.40 -3.78 4.12
C THR A 32 -3.77 -2.93 5.34
N PHE A 33 -5.05 -2.91 5.71
CA PHE A 33 -5.49 -2.22 6.92
C PHE A 33 -4.78 -2.78 8.15
N TRP A 34 -4.72 -4.11 8.29
CA TRP A 34 -4.03 -4.77 9.41
C TRP A 34 -2.53 -4.45 9.44
N LEU A 35 -1.89 -4.38 8.27
CA LEU A 35 -0.46 -4.07 8.16
C LEU A 35 -0.13 -2.63 8.59
N TYR A 36 -1.03 -1.68 8.36
CA TYR A 36 -0.81 -0.25 8.65
C TYR A 36 -1.51 0.25 9.91
N ILE A 37 -2.26 -0.62 10.62
CA ILE A 37 -3.05 -0.20 11.78
C ILE A 37 -2.17 0.37 12.90
N ASP A 38 -1.01 -0.24 13.18
CA ASP A 38 -0.08 0.22 14.20
C ASP A 38 0.51 1.60 13.86
N GLU A 39 0.73 1.84 12.57
CA GLU A 39 1.27 3.10 12.08
C GLU A 39 0.21 4.23 12.07
N LEU A 40 -1.06 3.89 11.94
CA LEU A 40 -2.17 4.83 11.82
C LEU A 40 -2.93 5.02 13.15
N ALA A 41 -3.21 3.96 13.89
CA ALA A 41 -4.01 4.00 15.12
C ALA A 41 -3.25 4.65 16.30
N GLY A 42 -1.91 4.42 16.39
CA GLY A 42 -1.08 5.00 17.44
C GLY A 42 -0.89 6.52 17.35
N LYS A 43 -1.31 7.16 16.26
CA LYS A 43 -1.02 8.58 15.97
C LYS A 43 -2.19 9.53 16.27
N GLY A 44 -3.30 9.04 16.85
CA GLY A 44 -4.49 9.88 17.12
C GLY A 44 -5.03 10.55 15.85
N LEU A 45 -4.95 9.85 14.71
CA LEU A 45 -5.42 10.35 13.42
C LEU A 45 -6.95 10.28 13.36
N ASP A 46 -7.54 11.31 12.76
CA ASP A 46 -8.96 11.31 12.44
C ASP A 46 -9.31 10.18 11.47
N ILE A 47 -10.43 9.50 11.73
CA ILE A 47 -10.91 8.37 10.92
C ILE A 47 -11.10 8.74 9.44
N PHE A 48 -11.41 10.01 9.18
CA PHE A 48 -11.52 10.53 7.82
C PHE A 48 -10.17 10.55 7.10
N THR A 49 -9.10 10.89 7.80
CA THR A 49 -7.72 10.88 7.26
C THR A 49 -7.26 9.45 6.96
N ILE A 50 -7.62 8.50 7.83
CA ILE A 50 -7.35 7.07 7.60
C ILE A 50 -8.09 6.58 6.36
N GLY A 51 -9.38 6.90 6.22
CA GLY A 51 -10.15 6.55 5.02
C GLY A 51 -9.56 7.12 3.74
N LYS A 52 -9.12 8.39 3.76
CA LYS A 52 -8.46 9.05 2.65
C LYS A 52 -7.14 8.36 2.24
N PHE A 53 -6.36 7.91 3.22
CA PHE A 53 -5.14 7.13 2.97
C PHE A 53 -5.46 5.84 2.22
N PHE A 54 -6.49 5.08 2.66
CA PHE A 54 -6.87 3.84 2.00
C PHE A 54 -7.39 4.05 0.58
N ILE A 55 -8.15 5.14 0.33
CA ILE A 55 -8.61 5.48 -1.03
C ILE A 55 -7.41 5.75 -1.96
N TYR A 56 -6.39 6.46 -1.49
CA TYR A 56 -5.19 6.73 -2.29
C TYR A 56 -4.27 5.51 -2.43
N PHE A 57 -4.29 4.59 -1.47
CA PHE A 57 -3.49 3.38 -1.50
C PHE A 57 -4.14 2.26 -2.33
N SER A 58 -5.48 2.21 -2.38
CA SER A 58 -6.23 1.13 -3.03
C SER A 58 -5.89 0.90 -4.52
N PRO A 59 -5.56 1.91 -5.35
CA PRO A 59 -5.18 1.66 -6.74
C PRO A 59 -3.95 0.77 -6.89
N LYS A 60 -3.03 0.78 -5.92
CA LYS A 60 -1.84 -0.07 -5.91
C LYS A 60 -2.18 -1.56 -5.78
N LEU A 61 -3.29 -1.89 -5.15
CA LEU A 61 -3.74 -3.26 -4.97
C LEU A 61 -4.33 -3.87 -6.25
N VAL A 62 -4.85 -3.06 -7.16
CA VAL A 62 -5.52 -3.53 -8.39
C VAL A 62 -4.60 -4.40 -9.25
N PRO A 63 -3.39 -3.97 -9.65
CA PRO A 63 -2.48 -4.82 -10.44
C PRO A 63 -2.03 -6.09 -9.72
N LEU A 64 -2.02 -6.08 -8.39
CA LEU A 64 -1.65 -7.23 -7.57
C LEU A 64 -2.77 -8.27 -7.51
N VAL A 65 -4.01 -7.82 -7.35
CA VAL A 65 -5.20 -8.68 -7.24
C VAL A 65 -5.62 -9.24 -8.59
N LEU A 66 -5.36 -8.52 -9.67
CA LEU A 66 -5.85 -8.81 -11.02
C LEU A 66 -5.39 -10.20 -11.52
N PRO A 67 -4.09 -10.59 -11.47
CA PRO A 67 -3.66 -11.91 -11.93
C PRO A 67 -4.30 -13.06 -11.14
N LEU A 68 -4.42 -12.89 -9.81
CA LEU A 68 -5.05 -13.87 -8.94
C LEU A 68 -6.55 -14.06 -9.29
N SER A 69 -7.24 -12.95 -9.52
CA SER A 69 -8.66 -12.96 -9.90
C SER A 69 -8.88 -13.59 -11.28
N ILE A 70 -8.01 -13.33 -12.24
CA ILE A 70 -8.03 -13.97 -13.57
C ILE A 70 -7.90 -15.48 -13.42
N LEU A 71 -6.92 -15.94 -12.64
CA LEU A 71 -6.69 -17.38 -12.42
C LEU A 71 -7.93 -18.03 -11.80
N LEU A 72 -8.43 -17.50 -10.68
CA LEU A 72 -9.57 -18.09 -9.98
C LEU A 72 -10.86 -18.01 -10.80
N ALA A 73 -11.12 -16.91 -11.49
CA ALA A 73 -12.28 -16.78 -12.36
C ALA A 73 -12.22 -17.76 -13.54
N SER A 74 -11.04 -17.98 -14.13
CA SER A 74 -10.86 -18.97 -15.18
C SER A 74 -11.12 -20.38 -14.69
N LEU A 75 -10.53 -20.75 -13.56
CA LEU A 75 -10.73 -22.07 -12.95
C LEU A 75 -12.19 -22.33 -12.63
N THR A 76 -12.88 -21.38 -12.00
CA THR A 76 -14.30 -21.53 -11.65
C THR A 76 -15.20 -21.54 -12.86
N THR A 77 -14.89 -20.76 -13.90
CA THR A 77 -15.68 -20.75 -15.16
C THR A 77 -15.55 -22.06 -15.89
N TYR A 78 -14.33 -22.50 -16.17
CA TYR A 78 -14.12 -23.75 -16.90
C TYR A 78 -14.45 -24.98 -16.07
N GLY A 79 -14.27 -24.93 -14.76
CA GLY A 79 -14.72 -25.99 -13.85
C GLY A 79 -16.22 -26.23 -13.95
N THR A 80 -17.03 -25.17 -13.86
CA THR A 80 -18.49 -25.29 -13.98
C THR A 80 -18.94 -25.73 -15.36
N LEU A 81 -18.33 -25.22 -16.45
CA LEU A 81 -18.62 -25.67 -17.80
C LEU A 81 -18.31 -27.17 -17.99
N SER A 82 -17.28 -27.67 -17.28
CA SER A 82 -16.95 -29.11 -17.27
C SER A 82 -17.93 -29.95 -16.46
N GLU A 83 -18.30 -29.49 -15.25
CA GLU A 83 -19.28 -30.15 -14.38
C GLU A 83 -20.65 -30.27 -15.04
N ASN A 84 -21.08 -29.25 -15.76
CA ASN A 84 -22.34 -29.21 -16.49
C ASN A 84 -22.30 -29.98 -17.83
N TYR A 85 -21.22 -30.69 -18.13
CA TYR A 85 -21.02 -31.40 -19.40
C TYR A 85 -21.07 -30.51 -20.65
N GLU A 86 -21.02 -29.19 -20.51
CA GLU A 86 -21.07 -28.24 -21.63
C GLU A 86 -19.89 -28.40 -22.57
N PHE A 87 -18.70 -28.72 -22.04
CA PHE A 87 -17.51 -29.03 -22.85
C PHE A 87 -17.72 -30.28 -23.71
N ILE A 88 -18.35 -31.32 -23.18
CA ILE A 88 -18.62 -32.52 -23.93
C ILE A 88 -19.61 -32.21 -25.04
N ALA A 89 -20.67 -31.44 -24.76
CA ALA A 89 -21.64 -31.00 -25.75
C ALA A 89 -21.01 -30.13 -26.86
N MET A 90 -20.07 -29.22 -26.51
CA MET A 90 -19.31 -28.43 -27.50
C MET A 90 -18.43 -29.34 -28.40
N LYS A 91 -17.73 -30.30 -27.78
CA LYS A 91 -16.85 -31.21 -28.49
C LYS A 91 -17.59 -32.15 -29.42
N SER A 92 -18.77 -32.67 -29.03
CA SER A 92 -19.62 -33.51 -29.89
C SER A 92 -20.16 -32.76 -31.10
N ASN A 93 -20.30 -31.42 -31.01
CA ASN A 93 -20.66 -30.56 -32.12
C ASN A 93 -19.46 -30.06 -32.93
N GLY A 94 -18.27 -30.64 -32.74
CA GLY A 94 -17.04 -30.30 -33.47
C GLY A 94 -16.36 -29.02 -33.06
N ILE A 95 -16.77 -28.38 -31.94
CA ILE A 95 -16.16 -27.15 -31.42
C ILE A 95 -14.97 -27.54 -30.56
N SER A 96 -13.76 -27.07 -30.92
CA SER A 96 -12.58 -27.32 -30.12
C SER A 96 -12.54 -26.44 -28.87
N ILE A 97 -11.98 -26.96 -27.79
CA ILE A 97 -11.79 -26.21 -26.51
C ILE A 97 -10.99 -24.94 -26.74
N ILE A 98 -9.95 -25.01 -27.58
CA ILE A 98 -9.13 -23.84 -27.93
C ILE A 98 -9.98 -22.73 -28.55
N ARG A 99 -10.94 -23.09 -29.42
CA ARG A 99 -11.86 -22.11 -30.04
C ARG A 99 -12.71 -21.40 -28.98
N SER A 100 -13.16 -22.12 -27.95
CA SER A 100 -13.95 -21.52 -26.85
C SER A 100 -13.13 -20.57 -25.97
N MET A 101 -11.79 -20.77 -25.91
CA MET A 101 -10.90 -19.93 -25.13
C MET A 101 -10.45 -18.65 -25.85
N VAL A 102 -10.54 -18.59 -27.18
CA VAL A 102 -10.05 -17.43 -27.97
C VAL A 102 -10.69 -16.14 -27.55
N ALA A 103 -12.00 -16.10 -27.31
CA ALA A 103 -12.69 -14.90 -26.89
C ALA A 103 -12.18 -14.36 -25.55
N LEU A 104 -11.89 -15.26 -24.60
CA LEU A 104 -11.31 -14.91 -23.30
C LEU A 104 -9.87 -14.45 -23.43
N LEU A 105 -9.06 -15.08 -24.28
CA LEU A 105 -7.68 -14.65 -24.52
C LEU A 105 -7.64 -13.22 -25.06
N ILE A 106 -8.49 -12.91 -26.04
CA ILE A 106 -8.61 -11.54 -26.58
C ILE A 106 -9.01 -10.57 -25.46
N PHE A 107 -9.99 -10.92 -24.64
CA PHE A 107 -10.40 -10.10 -23.50
C PHE A 107 -9.24 -9.86 -22.53
N HIS A 108 -8.45 -10.88 -22.19
CA HIS A 108 -7.31 -10.74 -21.28
C HIS A 108 -6.19 -9.85 -21.84
N VAL A 109 -5.97 -9.88 -23.17
CA VAL A 109 -5.02 -8.95 -23.82
C VAL A 109 -5.46 -7.50 -23.63
N PHE A 110 -6.75 -7.20 -23.87
CA PHE A 110 -7.29 -5.85 -23.63
C PHE A 110 -7.21 -5.45 -22.17
N LEU A 111 -7.53 -6.38 -21.27
CA LEU A 111 -7.44 -6.16 -19.83
C LEU A 111 -5.99 -5.93 -19.38
N GLY A 112 -5.03 -6.62 -19.95
CA GLY A 112 -3.60 -6.41 -19.71
C GLY A 112 -3.12 -5.03 -20.15
N ILE A 113 -3.51 -4.59 -21.35
CA ILE A 113 -3.20 -3.23 -21.86
C ILE A 113 -3.83 -2.18 -20.95
N GLY A 114 -5.09 -2.36 -20.58
CA GLY A 114 -5.80 -1.47 -19.65
C GLY A 114 -5.14 -1.41 -18.27
N SER A 115 -4.71 -2.55 -17.73
CA SER A 115 -4.00 -2.64 -16.45
C SER A 115 -2.63 -1.94 -16.51
N PHE A 116 -1.91 -2.06 -17.63
CA PHE A 116 -0.65 -1.36 -17.83
C PHE A 116 -0.84 0.17 -17.82
N TYR A 117 -1.84 0.66 -18.54
CA TYR A 117 -2.16 2.09 -18.55
C TYR A 117 -2.61 2.59 -17.17
N PHE A 118 -3.46 1.83 -16.49
CA PHE A 118 -3.92 2.11 -15.14
C PHE A 118 -2.75 2.15 -14.14
N SER A 119 -1.83 1.20 -14.22
CA SER A 119 -0.66 1.15 -13.35
C SER A 119 0.24 2.37 -13.51
N ASN A 120 0.50 2.79 -14.74
CA ASN A 120 1.38 3.92 -15.00
C ASN A 120 0.80 5.29 -14.59
N HIS A 121 -0.52 5.46 -14.66
CA HIS A 121 -1.15 6.75 -14.38
C HIS A 121 -1.83 6.79 -13.01
N VAL A 122 -2.74 5.86 -12.75
CA VAL A 122 -3.58 5.90 -11.55
C VAL A 122 -2.82 5.44 -10.31
N VAL A 123 -2.06 4.36 -10.42
CA VAL A 123 -1.26 3.84 -9.29
C VAL A 123 -0.18 4.83 -8.90
N THR A 124 0.56 5.39 -9.87
CA THR A 124 1.60 6.40 -9.61
C THR A 124 1.04 7.65 -8.93
N TYR A 125 -0.12 8.14 -9.39
CA TYR A 125 -0.78 9.28 -8.76
C TYR A 125 -1.23 8.96 -7.32
N GLY A 126 -1.84 7.80 -7.11
CA GLY A 126 -2.26 7.32 -5.79
C GLY A 126 -1.07 7.17 -4.83
N GLU A 127 0.02 6.60 -5.32
CA GLU A 127 1.24 6.40 -4.52
C GLU A 127 1.90 7.72 -4.11
N LEU A 128 2.00 8.69 -5.01
CA LEU A 128 2.47 10.04 -4.69
C LEU A 128 1.61 10.73 -3.63
N LYS A 129 0.28 10.61 -3.73
CA LYS A 129 -0.64 11.21 -2.75
C LYS A 129 -0.56 10.52 -1.39
N SER A 130 -0.52 9.20 -1.35
CA SER A 130 -0.38 8.43 -0.11
C SER A 130 0.97 8.69 0.57
N TYR A 131 2.06 8.76 -0.21
CA TYR A 131 3.39 9.09 0.30
C TYR A 131 3.44 10.51 0.90
N ASN A 132 2.91 11.51 0.19
CA ASN A 132 2.85 12.89 0.67
C ASN A 132 1.99 13.01 1.94
N LEU A 133 0.88 12.26 2.00
CA LEU A 133 0.04 12.21 3.21
C LEU A 133 0.83 11.64 4.38
N ARG A 134 1.53 10.51 4.21
CA ARG A 134 2.38 9.91 5.25
C ARG A 134 3.49 10.87 5.69
N LYS A 135 4.16 11.52 4.74
CA LYS A 135 5.23 12.49 5.03
C LYS A 135 4.72 13.70 5.81
N ASN A 136 3.55 14.21 5.47
CA ASN A 136 2.92 15.33 6.19
C ASN A 136 2.51 14.90 7.61
N LEU A 137 1.96 13.69 7.77
CA LEU A 137 1.60 13.15 9.08
C LEU A 137 2.84 12.94 9.97
N ALA A 138 3.93 12.45 9.40
CA ALA A 138 5.20 12.29 10.11
C ALA A 138 5.78 13.65 10.55
N LYS A 139 5.59 14.72 9.76
CA LYS A 139 6.01 16.08 10.12
C LYS A 139 5.15 16.73 11.21
N LEU A 140 3.84 16.40 11.24
CA LEU A 140 2.92 16.99 12.22
C LEU A 140 3.10 16.45 13.64
N LYS A 141 3.58 15.21 13.78
CA LYS A 141 3.82 14.56 15.06
C LYS A 141 5.09 13.69 15.00
N PRO A 142 6.29 14.30 15.02
CA PRO A 142 7.54 13.55 14.91
C PRO A 142 7.76 12.58 16.07
N THR A 143 7.22 12.87 17.25
CA THR A 143 7.27 11.99 18.43
C THR A 143 6.58 10.64 18.21
N LEU A 144 5.55 10.60 17.38
CA LEU A 144 4.78 9.37 17.09
C LEU A 144 5.49 8.43 16.08
N SER A 145 6.40 8.95 15.27
CA SER A 145 7.21 8.11 14.38
C SER A 145 8.40 7.44 15.07
N ILE A 146 8.74 7.87 16.29
CA ILE A 146 9.84 7.32 17.06
C ILE A 146 9.30 6.11 17.85
N ARG A 147 9.84 4.91 17.59
CA ARG A 147 9.56 3.70 18.38
C ARG A 147 10.54 3.60 19.55
N GLU A 148 10.04 3.24 20.73
CA GLU A 148 10.87 3.05 21.92
C GLU A 148 11.86 1.89 21.74
N GLY A 149 13.07 2.06 22.21
CA GLY A 149 14.11 1.01 22.24
C GLY A 149 14.79 0.72 20.90
N ILE A 150 14.32 1.29 19.77
CA ILE A 150 14.84 1.01 18.43
C ILE A 150 15.41 2.28 17.81
N PHE A 151 16.42 2.15 16.94
CA PHE A 151 16.89 3.25 16.12
C PHE A 151 15.85 3.57 15.05
N ASN A 152 15.36 4.81 15.04
CA ASN A 152 14.40 5.32 14.08
C ASN A 152 15.12 6.25 13.12
N ASP A 153 14.92 6.03 11.83
CA ASP A 153 15.47 6.87 10.76
C ASP A 153 14.58 8.09 10.55
N LEU A 154 15.15 9.29 10.73
CA LEU A 154 14.51 10.58 10.48
C LEU A 154 15.09 11.27 9.22
N GLY A 155 15.65 10.50 8.30
CA GLY A 155 16.25 10.96 7.06
C GLY A 155 17.75 11.18 7.21
N ASP A 156 18.19 12.31 7.75
CA ASP A 156 19.62 12.61 7.92
C ASP A 156 20.17 12.21 9.30
N MET A 157 19.29 11.77 10.20
CA MET A 157 19.63 11.43 11.57
C MET A 157 18.90 10.15 12.04
N ASN A 158 19.62 9.29 12.76
CA ASN A 158 19.03 8.19 13.50
C ASN A 158 18.84 8.59 14.96
N ILE A 159 17.61 8.41 15.46
CA ILE A 159 17.28 8.65 16.86
C ILE A 159 16.87 7.34 17.54
N LYS A 160 17.43 7.07 18.71
CA LYS A 160 16.98 6.04 19.63
C LYS A 160 16.52 6.67 20.93
N VAL A 161 15.37 6.25 21.42
CA VAL A 161 14.77 6.71 22.68
C VAL A 161 14.41 5.50 23.51
N SER A 162 14.76 5.52 24.78
CA SER A 162 14.45 4.38 25.68
C SER A 162 13.01 4.41 26.16
N ARG A 163 12.47 5.59 26.47
CA ARG A 163 11.08 5.79 26.92
C ARG A 163 10.49 7.10 26.43
N LYS A 164 9.17 7.10 26.26
CA LYS A 164 8.37 8.29 26.01
C LYS A 164 7.36 8.48 27.14
N PHE A 165 7.08 9.71 27.54
CA PHE A 165 6.07 10.00 28.57
C PHE A 165 5.41 11.37 28.33
N GLY A 166 4.26 11.61 28.96
CA GLY A 166 3.43 12.80 28.79
C GLY A 166 2.18 12.53 27.95
N ASP A 167 1.15 13.39 28.05
CA ASP A 167 -0.16 13.25 27.41
C ASP A 167 -0.10 13.17 25.88
N ASN A 168 0.96 13.71 25.25
CA ASN A 168 1.22 13.66 23.81
C ASN A 168 2.54 12.96 23.46
N GLU A 169 3.10 12.13 24.36
CA GLU A 169 4.40 11.48 24.19
C GLU A 169 5.54 12.45 23.81
N GLN A 170 5.47 13.68 24.33
CA GLN A 170 6.37 14.76 23.94
C GLN A 170 7.68 14.77 24.73
N TYR A 171 7.75 14.06 25.85
CA TYR A 171 8.95 13.92 26.65
C TYR A 171 9.66 12.61 26.32
N LEU A 172 10.96 12.70 26.06
CA LEU A 172 11.81 11.58 25.68
C LEU A 172 12.90 11.38 26.75
N GLU A 173 13.17 10.14 27.10
CA GLU A 173 14.21 9.77 28.06
C GLU A 173 15.27 8.90 27.38
N ASP A 174 16.54 9.12 27.77
CA ASP A 174 17.75 8.47 27.25
C ASP A 174 17.80 8.48 25.71
N ILE A 175 18.00 9.69 25.19
CA ILE A 175 18.00 9.98 23.74
C ILE A 175 19.43 9.79 23.22
N ILE A 176 19.56 8.99 22.17
CA ILE A 176 20.80 8.87 21.38
C ILE A 176 20.50 9.34 19.96
N LEU A 177 21.12 10.42 19.55
CA LEU A 177 21.08 10.95 18.20
C LEU A 177 22.38 10.60 17.49
N HIS A 178 22.26 9.96 16.32
CA HIS A 178 23.38 9.64 15.45
C HIS A 178 23.18 10.30 14.11
N ASN A 179 24.06 11.23 13.75
CA ASN A 179 24.06 11.89 12.45
C ASN A 179 24.75 10.99 11.41
N ILE A 180 24.02 10.62 10.34
CA ILE A 180 24.52 9.86 9.19
C ILE A 180 24.90 10.86 8.10
N SER A 181 25.83 11.77 8.37
CA SER A 181 26.43 12.55 7.30
C SER A 181 27.35 11.66 6.47
N ASN A 182 27.29 11.77 5.14
CA ASN A 182 28.13 10.99 4.20
C ASN A 182 29.64 11.26 4.31
N ASP A 183 30.06 12.19 5.17
CA ASP A 183 31.46 12.43 5.45
C ASP A 183 31.93 11.56 6.62
N GLU A 184 32.84 10.64 6.36
CA GLU A 184 33.44 9.75 7.36
C GLU A 184 34.06 10.44 8.56
N ILE A 185 34.28 11.76 8.48
CA ILE A 185 34.96 12.58 9.49
C ILE A 185 33.99 13.21 10.51
N ASN A 186 32.69 13.32 10.21
CA ASN A 186 31.72 14.03 11.06
C ASN A 186 30.59 13.11 11.59
N ARG A 187 30.91 11.98 12.19
CA ARG A 187 29.95 11.19 12.95
C ARG A 187 29.69 11.84 14.31
N LEU A 188 28.67 12.67 14.39
CA LEU A 188 28.26 13.27 15.65
C LEU A 188 27.27 12.33 16.35
N VAL A 189 27.63 11.89 17.58
CA VAL A 189 26.72 11.16 18.47
C VAL A 189 26.39 12.07 19.64
N ILE A 190 25.13 12.43 19.77
CA ILE A 190 24.63 13.22 20.91
C ILE A 190 23.87 12.28 21.83
N LYS A 191 24.26 12.24 23.11
CA LYS A 191 23.52 11.54 24.14
C LYS A 191 22.94 12.57 25.11
N ALA A 192 21.60 12.50 25.33
CA ALA A 192 20.88 13.34 26.28
C ALA A 192 20.04 12.48 27.21
N GLU A 193 20.02 12.79 28.50
CA GLU A 193 19.23 12.07 29.51
C GLU A 193 17.74 12.35 29.36
N SER A 194 17.36 13.55 28.96
CA SER A 194 15.97 13.94 28.72
C SER A 194 15.86 14.97 27.61
N GLY A 195 14.73 14.97 26.89
CA GLY A 195 14.44 15.94 25.85
C GLY A 195 12.94 16.14 25.68
N GLU A 196 12.56 17.30 25.21
CA GLU A 196 11.19 17.64 24.86
C GLU A 196 11.08 17.94 23.39
N VAL A 197 10.13 17.34 22.71
CA VAL A 197 9.81 17.65 21.32
C VAL A 197 8.73 18.73 21.27
N ARG A 198 9.12 19.94 20.91
CA ARG A 198 8.20 21.06 20.68
C ARG A 198 8.03 21.30 19.19
N ASN A 199 6.76 21.34 18.71
CA ASN A 199 6.34 21.77 17.38
C ASN A 199 7.44 21.90 16.31
N CYS A 200 7.92 20.78 15.81
CA CYS A 200 8.65 20.59 14.53
C CYS A 200 9.67 21.64 14.04
N LEU A 201 10.10 22.56 14.88
CA LEU A 201 11.27 23.42 14.66
C LEU A 201 12.26 23.08 15.75
N LEU A 202 13.38 22.48 15.37
CA LEU A 202 14.57 22.45 16.21
C LEU A 202 14.96 23.91 16.44
N TYR A 203 14.41 24.51 17.46
CA TYR A 203 14.94 25.76 18.03
C TYR A 203 16.18 25.30 18.81
N THR A 204 17.33 25.40 18.17
CA THR A 204 18.59 25.51 18.91
C THR A 204 18.50 26.82 19.64
N SER A 205 18.30 26.82 20.96
CA SER A 205 18.51 28.00 21.76
C SER A 205 19.97 28.46 21.49
N PRO A 206 20.20 29.74 21.15
CA PRO A 206 21.54 30.20 20.92
C PRO A 206 22.36 29.95 22.18
N SER A 207 23.51 29.29 21.99
CA SER A 207 24.45 29.06 23.07
C SER A 207 24.79 30.39 23.73
N PRO A 208 24.94 30.47 25.07
CA PRO A 208 25.33 31.69 25.78
C PRO A 208 26.67 32.32 25.31
N ARG A 209 27.39 31.63 24.42
CA ARG A 209 28.66 32.14 23.83
C ARG A 209 28.50 33.07 22.64
N ASP A 210 27.32 33.19 22.03
CA ASP A 210 27.10 34.07 20.87
C ASP A 210 26.54 35.45 21.20
N SER A 211 26.39 35.80 22.48
CA SER A 211 25.95 37.13 22.94
C SER A 211 27.10 38.09 23.23
N GLY A 212 28.27 37.86 22.65
CA GLY A 212 29.45 38.69 22.88
C GLY A 212 30.19 39.05 21.59
N LYS A 213 29.57 39.88 20.74
CA LYS A 213 30.28 40.95 19.95
C LYS A 213 29.24 41.82 19.27
#